data_f1c0710d8ff0974ead3430d431de2c21
#
_entry.id   f1c0710d8ff0974ead3430d431de2c21
#
_cell.length_a   1.000
_cell.length_b   1.000
_cell.length_c   1.000
_cell.angle_alpha   90.00
_cell.angle_beta   90.00
_cell.angle_gamma   90.00
#
_symmetry.space_group_name_H-M   'P 1'
#
loop_
_entity.id
_entity.type
_entity.pdbx_description
1 polymer ?
#
loop_
_entity_poly.entity_id
_entity_poly.type
_entity_poly.pdbx_seq_one_letter_code
_entity_poly.pdbx_strand_id
1 'polypeptide(L)'
;MMQVYKSKTIRVTVPLFLLFLSGCTLPSYPPVKEDTAHTEISVQKDCSGQKGIIYLIASSSQYDETVIPGIEKAFSRWCYSVDRRYLDQKPTRLGYVNTDENRAKTLTDALNDPNVHYLWFVRGGSGALNLYPALHSNRKLISSSKPKIIVGFSDVTAIHSFVNHELNWPSMHGVVAAYNKEMNETNKNITLNLNSSLNDVFEALSDGVNYSGIEPLNAQAIRTITGKLDGGNLTLIQSLFSTKYEGTYTDKIMMLEDTGVTARQLDRALRQIEYSMKFHPRAIIFGQFYPQNADEAEKSLYREVIQHFAERVNYPVYYYPEFGHGETNRPFLLNHHASIICSSVQRLCTLKQQPLKTK
;
A
#
# COMPACT_ATOMS: atom_id res chain seq x y z
N MET A 1 -27.10 45.37 -35.73
CA MET A 1 -27.98 44.52 -36.58
C MET A 1 -28.10 43.16 -35.87
N MET A 2 -29.15 42.99 -35.08
CA MET A 2 -29.45 41.74 -34.38
C MET A 2 -30.40 40.92 -35.25
N GLN A 3 -30.01 39.71 -35.63
CA GLN A 3 -30.91 38.75 -36.28
C GLN A 3 -31.42 37.76 -35.24
N VAL A 4 -32.75 37.78 -35.07
CA VAL A 4 -33.48 36.88 -34.20
C VAL A 4 -33.81 35.60 -34.98
N TYR A 5 -33.34 34.43 -34.51
CA TYR A 5 -33.78 33.13 -35.04
C TYR A 5 -35.01 32.64 -34.30
N LYS A 6 -36.12 32.46 -35.03
CA LYS A 6 -37.35 31.84 -34.55
C LYS A 6 -37.23 30.32 -34.59
N SER A 7 -37.44 29.66 -33.46
CA SER A 7 -37.54 28.20 -33.38
C SER A 7 -38.95 27.74 -33.83
N LYS A 8 -38.96 26.75 -34.73
CA LYS A 8 -40.17 26.03 -35.15
C LYS A 8 -40.36 24.80 -34.27
N THR A 9 -41.45 24.76 -33.54
CA THR A 9 -41.87 23.59 -32.76
C THR A 9 -42.54 22.57 -33.66
N ILE A 10 -41.97 21.36 -33.79
CA ILE A 10 -42.58 20.22 -34.48
C ILE A 10 -43.32 19.38 -33.42
N ARG A 11 -44.63 19.27 -33.56
CA ARG A 11 -45.47 18.35 -32.79
C ARG A 11 -45.42 16.99 -33.48
N VAL A 12 -44.90 15.96 -32.80
CA VAL A 12 -44.98 14.55 -33.21
C VAL A 12 -46.11 13.91 -32.40
N THR A 13 -47.14 13.46 -33.10
CA THR A 13 -48.26 12.67 -32.56
C THR A 13 -47.87 11.20 -32.62
N VAL A 14 -47.82 10.52 -31.46
CA VAL A 14 -47.54 9.10 -31.34
C VAL A 14 -48.91 8.38 -31.19
N PRO A 15 -49.24 7.38 -32.00
CA PRO A 15 -50.46 6.60 -31.79
C PRO A 15 -50.28 5.57 -30.67
N LEU A 16 -51.27 5.54 -29.79
CA LEU A 16 -51.36 4.60 -28.66
C LEU A 16 -51.82 3.23 -29.17
N PHE A 17 -50.89 2.22 -29.17
CA PHE A 17 -51.21 0.82 -29.40
C PHE A 17 -51.50 0.13 -28.05
N LEU A 18 -52.73 -0.25 -27.84
CA LEU A 18 -53.19 -1.08 -26.72
C LEU A 18 -52.80 -2.52 -27.02
N LEU A 19 -51.80 -3.06 -26.32
CA LEU A 19 -51.50 -4.49 -26.30
C LEU A 19 -52.17 -5.15 -25.09
N PHE A 20 -53.09 -6.04 -25.37
CA PHE A 20 -53.66 -6.95 -24.39
C PHE A 20 -52.60 -7.99 -23.98
N LEU A 21 -52.13 -7.92 -22.73
CA LEU A 21 -51.31 -8.96 -22.13
C LEU A 21 -52.21 -9.95 -21.39
N SER A 22 -52.27 -11.16 -21.94
CA SER A 22 -52.86 -12.33 -21.27
C SER A 22 -51.98 -12.69 -20.07
N GLY A 23 -52.53 -12.72 -18.89
CA GLY A 23 -51.84 -13.08 -17.67
C GLY A 23 -51.52 -14.58 -17.63
N CYS A 24 -50.21 -14.87 -17.58
CA CYS A 24 -49.72 -16.14 -17.04
C CYS A 24 -49.35 -15.92 -15.58
N THR A 25 -50.12 -16.50 -14.67
CA THR A 25 -49.79 -16.55 -13.25
C THR A 25 -48.62 -17.52 -13.04
N LEU A 26 -47.46 -17.01 -12.65
CA LEU A 26 -46.33 -17.80 -12.16
C LEU A 26 -46.63 -18.26 -10.73
N PRO A 27 -46.25 -19.50 -10.36
CA PRO A 27 -46.42 -19.98 -9.00
C PRO A 27 -45.52 -19.19 -8.05
N SER A 28 -46.13 -18.68 -6.96
CA SER A 28 -45.41 -18.01 -5.88
C SER A 28 -44.59 -19.02 -5.09
N TYR A 29 -43.27 -18.94 -5.20
CA TYR A 29 -42.37 -19.62 -4.26
C TYR A 29 -42.40 -18.84 -2.92
N PRO A 30 -42.40 -19.56 -1.78
CA PRO A 30 -42.29 -18.91 -0.49
C PRO A 30 -40.92 -18.24 -0.37
N PRO A 31 -40.79 -17.10 0.37
CA PRO A 31 -39.51 -16.44 0.55
C PRO A 31 -38.55 -17.40 1.27
N VAL A 32 -37.41 -17.66 0.63
CA VAL A 32 -36.27 -18.31 1.27
C VAL A 32 -35.85 -17.36 2.40
N LYS A 33 -36.00 -17.78 3.65
CA LYS A 33 -35.36 -17.10 4.77
C LYS A 33 -33.86 -17.24 4.55
N GLU A 34 -33.21 -16.16 4.18
CA GLU A 34 -31.75 -16.04 4.33
C GLU A 34 -31.43 -16.07 5.83
N ASP A 35 -31.12 -17.24 6.33
CA ASP A 35 -30.37 -17.38 7.57
C ASP A 35 -28.92 -16.92 7.31
N THR A 36 -28.73 -15.61 7.28
CA THR A 36 -27.39 -15.02 7.37
C THR A 36 -26.95 -15.02 8.82
N ALA A 37 -26.83 -16.20 9.41
CA ALA A 37 -25.95 -16.39 10.54
C ALA A 37 -24.51 -16.39 9.98
N HIS A 38 -23.93 -15.21 9.79
CA HIS A 38 -22.48 -15.07 9.70
C HIS A 38 -21.94 -15.55 11.05
N THR A 39 -21.62 -16.83 11.13
CA THR A 39 -20.83 -17.39 12.21
C THR A 39 -19.45 -16.72 12.09
N GLU A 40 -19.22 -15.66 12.90
CA GLU A 40 -17.89 -15.10 13.11
C GLU A 40 -17.02 -16.23 13.70
N ILE A 41 -16.30 -16.91 12.84
CA ILE A 41 -15.22 -17.80 13.29
C ILE A 41 -14.11 -16.83 13.73
N SER A 42 -14.17 -16.44 15.00
CA SER A 42 -13.04 -15.82 15.67
C SER A 42 -11.95 -16.90 15.78
N VAL A 43 -11.09 -17.01 14.77
CA VAL A 43 -9.88 -17.82 14.88
C VAL A 43 -8.96 -17.11 15.85
N GLN A 44 -9.20 -17.29 17.13
CA GLN A 44 -8.23 -16.97 18.15
C GLN A 44 -7.13 -18.03 18.01
N LYS A 45 -6.00 -17.68 17.37
CA LYS A 45 -4.83 -18.56 17.33
C LYS A 45 -4.46 -18.86 18.79
N ASP A 46 -4.34 -20.13 19.11
CA ASP A 46 -3.87 -20.55 20.42
C ASP A 46 -2.45 -20.01 20.62
N CYS A 47 -2.32 -18.99 21.48
CA CYS A 47 -1.04 -18.38 21.78
C CYS A 47 -0.32 -19.19 22.87
N SER A 48 0.04 -20.44 22.59
CA SER A 48 0.85 -21.30 23.46
C SER A 48 2.25 -20.72 23.74
N GLY A 49 2.62 -19.59 23.11
CA GLY A 49 3.84 -18.81 23.32
C GLY A 49 3.77 -17.44 22.64
N GLN A 50 4.40 -16.43 23.28
CA GLN A 50 4.56 -15.11 22.70
C GLN A 50 5.56 -15.15 21.55
N LYS A 51 5.16 -14.67 20.36
CA LYS A 51 6.04 -14.63 19.17
C LYS A 51 7.08 -13.51 19.21
N GLY A 52 6.81 -12.45 19.98
CA GLY A 52 7.72 -11.32 20.11
C GLY A 52 7.05 -10.03 20.57
N ILE A 53 7.86 -8.98 20.61
CA ILE A 53 7.42 -7.62 20.93
C ILE A 53 7.47 -6.78 19.66
N ILE A 54 6.37 -6.10 19.34
CA ILE A 54 6.30 -5.10 18.30
C ILE A 54 6.42 -3.72 18.94
N TYR A 55 7.44 -2.98 18.56
CA TYR A 55 7.64 -1.62 18.99
C TYR A 55 6.90 -0.67 18.04
N LEU A 56 6.01 0.15 18.59
CA LEU A 56 5.30 1.17 17.82
C LEU A 56 6.14 2.44 17.74
N ILE A 57 6.12 3.07 16.56
CA ILE A 57 6.81 4.33 16.31
C ILE A 57 5.96 5.24 15.43
N ALA A 58 6.11 6.55 15.58
CA ALA A 58 5.53 7.55 14.70
C ALA A 58 6.61 8.55 14.26
N SER A 59 6.84 8.67 12.95
CA SER A 59 7.86 9.57 12.38
C SER A 59 7.31 10.54 11.34
N SER A 60 6.02 10.49 11.07
CA SER A 60 5.32 11.26 10.04
C SER A 60 4.30 12.22 10.66
N SER A 61 3.04 12.11 10.28
CA SER A 61 1.96 12.95 10.84
C SER A 61 1.52 12.51 12.24
N GLN A 62 0.88 13.42 12.96
CA GLN A 62 0.20 13.14 14.23
C GLN A 62 -0.88 12.06 14.02
N TYR A 63 -1.16 11.29 15.05
CA TYR A 63 -2.17 10.23 15.07
C TYR A 63 -3.11 10.39 16.27
N ASP A 64 -4.26 9.73 16.23
CA ASP A 64 -5.17 9.66 17.35
C ASP A 64 -4.67 8.62 18.36
N GLU A 65 -4.31 9.05 19.56
CA GLU A 65 -3.80 8.15 20.61
C GLU A 65 -4.84 7.16 21.10
N THR A 66 -6.12 7.43 20.89
CA THR A 66 -7.21 6.52 21.29
C THR A 66 -7.23 5.22 20.49
N VAL A 67 -6.52 5.15 19.35
CA VAL A 67 -6.40 3.91 18.55
C VAL A 67 -5.44 2.88 19.16
N ILE A 68 -4.53 3.29 20.04
CA ILE A 68 -3.47 2.41 20.57
C ILE A 68 -4.00 1.17 21.28
N PRO A 69 -5.01 1.23 22.17
CA PRO A 69 -5.57 0.02 22.79
C PRO A 69 -6.16 -0.96 21.75
N GLY A 70 -6.74 -0.45 20.65
CA GLY A 70 -7.24 -1.26 19.55
C GLY A 70 -6.10 -2.00 18.82
N ILE A 71 -4.98 -1.31 18.58
CA ILE A 71 -3.77 -1.90 17.96
C ILE A 71 -3.24 -3.03 18.86
N GLU A 72 -3.08 -2.79 20.14
CA GLU A 72 -2.61 -3.81 21.11
C GLU A 72 -3.48 -5.06 21.10
N LYS A 73 -4.81 -4.86 21.13
CA LYS A 73 -5.78 -5.95 21.04
C LYS A 73 -5.70 -6.70 19.70
N ALA A 74 -5.50 -5.99 18.58
CA ALA A 74 -5.35 -6.62 17.27
C ALA A 74 -4.08 -7.46 17.20
N PHE A 75 -2.95 -6.93 17.69
CA PHE A 75 -1.66 -7.61 17.65
C PHE A 75 -1.57 -8.81 18.61
N SER A 76 -2.24 -8.73 19.76
CA SER A 76 -2.31 -9.84 20.71
C SER A 76 -2.97 -11.09 20.12
N ARG A 77 -3.90 -10.95 19.15
CA ARG A 77 -4.51 -12.09 18.45
C ARG A 77 -3.51 -12.87 17.59
N TRP A 78 -2.41 -12.23 17.20
CA TRP A 78 -1.29 -12.83 16.48
C TRP A 78 -0.14 -13.24 17.41
N CYS A 79 -0.38 -13.19 18.73
CA CYS A 79 0.57 -13.55 19.77
C CYS A 79 1.78 -12.60 19.88
N TYR A 80 1.59 -11.34 19.51
CA TYR A 80 2.56 -10.28 19.75
C TYR A 80 2.11 -9.35 20.87
N SER A 81 3.05 -8.95 21.72
CA SER A 81 2.86 -7.81 22.62
C SER A 81 3.33 -6.52 21.96
N VAL A 82 2.90 -5.39 22.49
CA VAL A 82 3.23 -4.05 21.99
C VAL A 82 4.05 -3.29 23.01
N ASP A 83 5.11 -2.63 22.56
CA ASP A 83 5.88 -1.66 23.36
C ASP A 83 5.71 -0.27 22.72
N ARG A 84 5.38 0.74 23.53
CA ARG A 84 5.06 2.11 23.12
C ARG A 84 6.19 3.11 23.38
N ARG A 85 7.37 2.68 23.85
CA ARG A 85 8.44 3.60 24.30
C ARG A 85 8.93 4.59 23.23
N TYR A 86 8.68 4.30 21.95
CA TYR A 86 9.01 5.18 20.82
C TYR A 86 7.83 6.00 20.30
N LEU A 87 6.75 6.08 21.08
CA LEU A 87 5.65 7.00 20.82
C LEU A 87 5.87 8.28 21.64
N ASP A 88 6.33 9.34 20.99
CA ASP A 88 6.46 10.69 21.55
C ASP A 88 5.76 11.70 20.64
N GLN A 89 4.53 12.07 21.03
CA GLN A 89 3.69 12.94 20.23
C GLN A 89 3.61 14.35 20.86
N LYS A 90 4.17 15.34 20.15
CA LYS A 90 4.04 16.78 20.41
C LYS A 90 3.84 17.50 19.09
N PRO A 91 2.60 17.54 18.55
CA PRO A 91 2.33 17.94 17.19
C PRO A 91 2.86 19.34 16.86
N THR A 92 3.47 19.45 15.68
CA THR A 92 3.90 20.74 15.13
C THR A 92 2.74 21.46 14.42
N ARG A 93 2.91 22.71 14.05
CA ARG A 93 1.93 23.48 13.28
C ARG A 93 1.65 22.90 11.88
N LEU A 94 2.58 22.10 11.33
CA LEU A 94 2.41 21.38 10.07
C LEU A 94 1.73 20.01 10.24
N GLY A 95 1.34 19.64 11.47
CA GLY A 95 0.69 18.37 11.76
C GLY A 95 1.65 17.19 11.81
N TYR A 96 2.97 17.40 11.84
CA TYR A 96 3.94 16.34 12.13
C TYR A 96 3.83 15.93 13.59
N VAL A 97 4.09 14.64 13.85
CA VAL A 97 3.97 14.07 15.21
C VAL A 97 4.87 14.76 16.24
N ASN A 98 6.01 15.31 15.81
CA ASN A 98 6.95 16.06 16.64
C ASN A 98 7.89 16.89 15.73
N THR A 99 8.85 17.62 16.30
CA THR A 99 9.91 18.31 15.52
C THR A 99 10.77 17.30 14.76
N ASP A 100 11.40 17.74 13.67
CA ASP A 100 12.26 16.88 12.85
C ASP A 100 13.40 16.29 13.68
N GLU A 101 13.99 17.07 14.58
CA GLU A 101 15.06 16.64 15.48
C GLU A 101 14.60 15.49 16.40
N ASN A 102 13.45 15.65 17.10
CA ASN A 102 12.94 14.66 18.01
C ASN A 102 12.51 13.38 17.26
N ARG A 103 11.84 13.51 16.11
CA ARG A 103 11.46 12.36 15.26
C ARG A 103 12.67 11.58 14.79
N ALA A 104 13.70 12.30 14.31
CA ALA A 104 14.95 11.68 13.85
C ALA A 104 15.69 10.98 14.99
N LYS A 105 15.76 11.62 16.17
CA LYS A 105 16.36 11.02 17.37
C LYS A 105 15.60 9.74 17.77
N THR A 106 14.30 9.82 17.92
CA THR A 106 13.46 8.66 18.30
C THR A 106 13.62 7.50 17.33
N LEU A 107 13.63 7.77 16.02
CA LEU A 107 13.84 6.76 15.00
C LEU A 107 15.26 6.17 15.06
N THR A 108 16.27 7.00 15.22
CA THR A 108 17.66 6.55 15.37
C THR A 108 17.82 5.66 16.59
N ASP A 109 17.25 6.04 17.72
CA ASP A 109 17.28 5.25 18.96
C ASP A 109 16.61 3.89 18.76
N ALA A 110 15.43 3.86 18.13
CA ALA A 110 14.70 2.62 17.83
C ALA A 110 15.48 1.69 16.88
N LEU A 111 16.09 2.26 15.83
CA LEU A 111 16.89 1.50 14.86
C LEU A 111 18.19 0.95 15.50
N ASN A 112 18.70 1.61 16.54
CA ASN A 112 19.92 1.18 17.22
C ASN A 112 19.68 0.30 18.46
N ASP A 113 18.46 0.21 18.99
CA ASP A 113 18.12 -0.61 20.16
C ASP A 113 18.25 -2.11 19.84
N PRO A 114 19.13 -2.88 20.53
CA PRO A 114 19.31 -4.30 20.29
C PRO A 114 18.07 -5.16 20.63
N ASN A 115 17.13 -4.62 21.44
CA ASN A 115 15.90 -5.32 21.82
C ASN A 115 14.80 -5.21 20.77
N VAL A 116 14.91 -4.25 19.85
CA VAL A 116 13.93 -4.06 18.77
C VAL A 116 14.19 -5.06 17.65
N HIS A 117 13.20 -5.94 17.40
CA HIS A 117 13.15 -6.80 16.22
C HIS A 117 12.10 -6.32 15.21
N TYR A 118 10.92 -5.93 15.69
CA TYR A 118 9.81 -5.46 14.90
C TYR A 118 9.54 -3.99 15.24
N LEU A 119 9.63 -3.13 14.26
CA LEU A 119 9.33 -1.70 14.35
C LEU A 119 8.16 -1.38 13.41
N TRP A 120 6.99 -1.08 13.97
CA TRP A 120 5.80 -0.85 13.18
C TRP A 120 5.34 0.61 13.32
N PHE A 121 5.18 1.26 12.18
CA PHE A 121 4.73 2.66 12.15
C PHE A 121 3.23 2.75 12.41
N VAL A 122 2.85 3.63 13.35
CA VAL A 122 1.43 3.84 13.71
C VAL A 122 0.69 4.50 12.56
N ARG A 123 1.30 5.50 11.93
CA ARG A 123 0.70 6.29 10.85
C ARG A 123 1.73 6.74 9.83
N GLY A 124 1.29 6.88 8.56
CA GLY A 124 1.98 7.62 7.52
C GLY A 124 1.68 9.12 7.56
N GLY A 125 1.42 9.72 6.42
CA GLY A 125 1.11 11.14 6.27
C GLY A 125 2.20 11.88 5.54
N SER A 126 3.00 12.73 6.24
CA SER A 126 4.12 13.42 5.62
C SER A 126 5.21 13.79 6.62
N GLY A 127 6.39 14.13 6.09
CA GLY A 127 7.51 14.66 6.86
C GLY A 127 8.66 13.67 7.12
N ALA A 128 8.55 12.40 6.72
CA ALA A 128 9.63 11.43 6.90
C ALA A 128 10.89 11.80 6.10
N LEU A 129 10.75 12.42 4.93
CA LEU A 129 11.90 12.92 4.16
C LEU A 129 12.75 13.95 4.91
N ASN A 130 12.15 14.74 5.80
CA ASN A 130 12.88 15.73 6.60
C ASN A 130 13.94 15.10 7.51
N LEU A 131 13.78 13.81 7.83
CA LEU A 131 14.67 13.09 8.74
C LEU A 131 15.96 12.62 8.08
N TYR A 132 16.05 12.65 6.75
CA TYR A 132 17.19 12.14 5.99
C TYR A 132 18.55 12.70 6.40
N PRO A 133 18.73 14.03 6.61
CA PRO A 133 20.02 14.57 7.02
C PRO A 133 20.53 13.93 8.32
N ALA A 134 19.64 13.79 9.32
CA ALA A 134 20.00 13.21 10.61
C ALA A 134 20.21 11.69 10.52
N LEU A 135 19.36 10.96 9.81
CA LEU A 135 19.50 9.52 9.60
C LEU A 135 20.80 9.19 8.85
N HIS A 136 21.10 9.94 7.79
CA HIS A 136 22.33 9.77 7.03
C HIS A 136 23.58 10.04 7.87
N SER A 137 23.56 11.07 8.73
CA SER A 137 24.65 11.36 9.66
C SER A 137 24.86 10.24 10.67
N ASN A 138 23.79 9.58 11.10
CA ASN A 138 23.83 8.47 12.07
C ASN A 138 23.93 7.08 11.42
N ARG A 139 24.02 6.97 10.08
CA ARG A 139 23.96 5.67 9.39
C ARG A 139 25.02 4.66 9.85
N LYS A 140 26.23 5.11 10.18
CA LYS A 140 27.30 4.24 10.68
C LYS A 140 26.96 3.62 12.03
N LEU A 141 26.37 4.41 12.92
CA LEU A 141 25.88 3.95 14.22
C LEU A 141 24.77 2.91 14.01
N ILE A 142 23.77 3.25 13.20
CA ILE A 142 22.61 2.36 12.94
C ILE A 142 23.06 1.06 12.25
N SER A 143 23.98 1.13 11.27
CA SER A 143 24.46 -0.03 10.54
C SER A 143 25.26 -1.03 11.39
N SER A 144 25.74 -0.62 12.57
CA SER A 144 26.38 -1.52 13.53
C SER A 144 25.39 -2.39 14.31
N SER A 145 24.10 -2.05 14.25
CA SER A 145 23.02 -2.80 14.89
C SER A 145 22.52 -3.95 13.99
N LYS A 146 21.83 -4.92 14.60
CA LYS A 146 21.14 -5.97 13.85
C LYS A 146 19.99 -5.37 13.03
N PRO A 147 19.74 -5.86 11.80
CA PRO A 147 18.59 -5.47 11.01
C PRO A 147 17.27 -5.63 11.77
N LYS A 148 16.37 -4.65 11.61
CA LYS A 148 15.01 -4.67 12.16
C LYS A 148 14.02 -4.97 11.04
N ILE A 149 12.92 -5.63 11.37
CA ILE A 149 11.78 -5.74 10.48
C ILE A 149 10.93 -4.49 10.65
N ILE A 150 10.99 -3.61 9.65
CA ILE A 150 10.29 -2.34 9.63
C ILE A 150 9.02 -2.49 8.81
N VAL A 151 7.85 -2.14 9.39
CA VAL A 151 6.55 -2.27 8.74
C VAL A 151 5.87 -0.92 8.64
N GLY A 152 5.43 -0.58 7.45
CA GLY A 152 4.68 0.65 7.15
C GLY A 152 4.53 0.87 5.65
N PHE A 153 3.83 1.93 5.26
CA PHE A 153 3.64 2.33 3.86
C PHE A 153 3.41 3.85 3.76
N SER A 154 3.06 4.36 2.58
CA SER A 154 2.81 5.79 2.37
C SER A 154 4.10 6.60 2.65
N ASP A 155 4.06 7.63 3.50
CA ASP A 155 5.22 8.44 3.88
C ASP A 155 6.38 7.61 4.47
N VAL A 156 6.09 6.42 5.05
CA VAL A 156 7.10 5.48 5.55
C VAL A 156 8.00 4.94 4.41
N THR A 157 7.59 5.08 3.15
CA THR A 157 8.43 4.80 1.97
C THR A 157 9.79 5.49 2.06
N ALA A 158 9.85 6.72 2.59
CA ALA A 158 11.11 7.41 2.83
C ALA A 158 12.03 6.62 3.79
N ILE A 159 11.47 6.04 4.84
CA ILE A 159 12.24 5.24 5.81
C ILE A 159 12.63 3.90 5.19
N HIS A 160 11.74 3.24 4.43
CA HIS A 160 12.09 2.04 3.68
C HIS A 160 13.25 2.30 2.73
N SER A 161 13.21 3.38 1.96
CA SER A 161 14.29 3.76 1.06
C SER A 161 15.61 3.93 1.81
N PHE A 162 15.62 4.64 2.95
CA PHE A 162 16.82 4.79 3.77
C PHE A 162 17.38 3.45 4.25
N VAL A 163 16.57 2.59 4.87
CA VAL A 163 17.05 1.33 5.43
C VAL A 163 17.44 0.31 4.35
N ASN A 164 16.76 0.31 3.21
CA ASN A 164 17.05 -0.59 2.10
C ASN A 164 18.34 -0.21 1.36
N HIS A 165 18.57 1.09 1.11
CA HIS A 165 19.70 1.57 0.31
C HIS A 165 20.94 1.89 1.14
N GLU A 166 20.78 2.55 2.30
CA GLU A 166 21.91 2.98 3.11
C GLU A 166 22.39 1.92 4.09
N LEU A 167 21.48 1.05 4.58
CA LEU A 167 21.79 0.01 5.57
C LEU A 167 21.79 -1.41 4.96
N ASN A 168 21.26 -1.57 3.75
CA ASN A 168 21.02 -2.86 3.10
C ASN A 168 20.13 -3.80 3.95
N TRP A 169 19.26 -3.26 4.78
CA TRP A 169 18.30 -4.03 5.55
C TRP A 169 17.05 -4.31 4.72
N PRO A 170 16.40 -5.48 4.84
CA PRO A 170 15.07 -5.70 4.31
C PRO A 170 14.04 -4.94 5.16
N SER A 171 12.90 -4.62 4.54
CA SER A 171 11.75 -4.01 5.23
C SER A 171 10.45 -4.51 4.62
N MET A 172 9.31 -4.15 5.18
CA MET A 172 8.00 -4.58 4.70
C MET A 172 7.11 -3.38 4.40
N HIS A 173 6.82 -3.17 3.12
CA HIS A 173 5.72 -2.30 2.73
C HIS A 173 4.43 -3.01 3.09
N GLY A 174 3.69 -2.48 4.03
CA GLY A 174 2.44 -3.04 4.55
C GLY A 174 1.71 -2.01 5.38
N VAL A 175 0.46 -2.27 5.73
CA VAL A 175 -0.37 -1.29 6.44
C VAL A 175 0.30 -0.78 7.71
N VAL A 176 0.13 0.52 7.99
CA VAL A 176 0.48 1.11 9.29
C VAL A 176 -0.44 0.54 10.37
N ALA A 177 0.00 0.57 11.63
CA ALA A 177 -0.74 -0.08 12.71
C ALA A 177 -2.16 0.48 12.91
N ALA A 178 -2.38 1.77 12.64
CA ALA A 178 -3.68 2.44 12.71
C ALA A 178 -4.42 2.52 11.36
N TYR A 179 -4.13 1.62 10.42
CA TYR A 179 -4.72 1.68 9.06
C TYR A 179 -6.19 1.31 9.02
N ASN A 180 -6.70 0.61 10.00
CA ASN A 180 -8.10 0.21 9.98
C ASN A 180 -9.01 1.46 10.01
N LYS A 181 -9.93 1.55 9.04
CA LYS A 181 -10.94 2.60 8.98
C LYS A 181 -11.75 2.68 10.27
N GLU A 182 -12.04 1.54 10.88
CA GLU A 182 -12.72 1.42 12.17
C GLU A 182 -11.89 1.93 13.35
N MET A 183 -10.55 1.87 13.28
CA MET A 183 -9.66 2.47 14.29
C MET A 183 -9.59 4.00 14.17
N ASN A 184 -9.91 4.54 12.99
CA ASN A 184 -9.97 5.99 12.74
C ASN A 184 -11.36 6.58 12.99
N GLU A 185 -12.40 5.75 13.07
CA GLU A 185 -13.74 6.18 13.46
C GLU A 185 -13.87 6.04 14.98
N THR A 186 -14.08 7.15 15.66
CA THR A 186 -14.26 7.27 17.12
C THR A 186 -15.53 6.58 17.65
N ASN A 187 -16.07 5.58 16.98
CA ASN A 187 -17.30 4.91 17.33
C ASN A 187 -17.07 3.69 18.24
N LYS A 188 -17.71 3.74 19.39
CA LYS A 188 -17.56 2.97 20.61
C LYS A 188 -17.93 1.48 20.58
N ASN A 189 -18.27 0.92 19.41
CA ASN A 189 -18.60 -0.50 19.26
C ASN A 189 -17.71 -1.13 18.17
N ILE A 190 -16.40 -1.15 18.44
CA ILE A 190 -15.43 -1.76 17.54
C ILE A 190 -15.59 -3.29 17.62
N THR A 191 -16.44 -3.83 16.79
CA THR A 191 -16.30 -5.21 16.33
C THR A 191 -15.08 -5.17 15.41
N LEU A 192 -13.92 -5.60 15.92
CA LEU A 192 -12.67 -5.64 15.14
C LEU A 192 -12.83 -6.68 14.03
N ASN A 193 -13.49 -6.31 12.93
CA ASN A 193 -13.25 -6.94 11.66
C ASN A 193 -11.79 -6.62 11.35
N LEU A 194 -10.92 -7.57 11.69
CA LEU A 194 -9.51 -7.50 11.36
C LEU A 194 -9.45 -7.26 9.86
N ASN A 195 -9.08 -6.05 9.46
CA ASN A 195 -8.87 -5.72 8.08
C ASN A 195 -8.00 -6.83 7.47
N SER A 196 -8.40 -7.40 6.37
CA SER A 196 -7.65 -8.44 5.67
C SER A 196 -6.19 -8.02 5.48
N SER A 197 -5.93 -6.75 5.20
CA SER A 197 -4.58 -6.21 5.00
C SER A 197 -3.68 -6.27 6.25
N LEU A 198 -4.22 -6.18 7.47
CA LEU A 198 -3.43 -6.38 8.68
C LEU A 198 -3.08 -7.87 8.86
N ASN A 199 -4.03 -8.76 8.58
CA ASN A 199 -3.78 -10.21 8.59
C ASN A 199 -2.73 -10.60 7.56
N ASP A 200 -2.81 -10.05 6.35
CA ASP A 200 -1.85 -10.27 5.27
C ASP A 200 -0.41 -9.90 5.71
N VAL A 201 -0.22 -8.85 6.53
CA VAL A 201 1.10 -8.50 7.08
C VAL A 201 1.61 -9.58 8.01
N PHE A 202 0.79 -10.07 8.94
CA PHE A 202 1.21 -11.13 9.86
C PHE A 202 1.45 -12.46 9.14
N GLU A 203 0.67 -12.77 8.10
CA GLU A 203 0.89 -13.93 7.25
C GLU A 203 2.19 -13.81 6.46
N ALA A 204 2.46 -12.64 5.86
CA ALA A 204 3.72 -12.41 5.16
C ALA A 204 4.95 -12.49 6.06
N LEU A 205 4.83 -12.12 7.35
CA LEU A 205 5.89 -12.29 8.34
C LEU A 205 6.20 -13.76 8.62
N SER A 206 5.16 -14.64 8.64
CA SER A 206 5.32 -16.07 8.95
C SER A 206 5.61 -16.93 7.72
N ASP A 207 4.89 -16.69 6.63
CA ASP A 207 4.82 -17.61 5.49
C ASP A 207 5.41 -17.01 4.20
N GLY A 208 5.73 -15.71 4.22
CA GLY A 208 6.16 -14.96 3.04
C GLY A 208 4.98 -14.53 2.17
N VAL A 209 5.27 -14.24 0.90
CA VAL A 209 4.29 -13.68 -0.04
C VAL A 209 4.01 -14.67 -1.18
N ASN A 210 2.73 -14.85 -1.52
CA ASN A 210 2.30 -15.64 -2.67
C ASN A 210 1.02 -15.01 -3.27
N TYR A 211 1.21 -14.08 -4.23
CA TYR A 211 0.10 -13.34 -4.84
C TYR A 211 -0.10 -13.75 -6.29
N SER A 212 -1.28 -14.25 -6.60
CA SER A 212 -1.75 -14.52 -7.97
C SER A 212 -2.52 -13.32 -8.54
N GLY A 213 -2.82 -13.35 -9.82
CA GLY A 213 -3.65 -12.32 -10.46
C GLY A 213 -2.86 -11.09 -10.93
N ILE A 214 -1.54 -11.16 -10.95
CA ILE A 214 -0.70 -10.07 -11.46
C ILE A 214 -0.79 -10.05 -12.98
N GLU A 215 -1.24 -8.94 -13.54
CA GLU A 215 -1.49 -8.78 -14.97
C GLU A 215 -0.25 -8.23 -15.70
N PRO A 216 0.29 -8.95 -16.70
CA PRO A 216 1.35 -8.42 -17.55
C PRO A 216 0.79 -7.39 -18.56
N LEU A 217 1.44 -6.22 -18.68
CA LEU A 217 0.97 -5.11 -19.51
C LEU A 217 1.68 -5.00 -20.84
N ASN A 218 2.85 -5.63 -21.00
CA ASN A 218 3.62 -5.58 -22.23
C ASN A 218 4.25 -6.96 -22.56
N ALA A 219 4.81 -7.07 -23.74
CA ALA A 219 5.40 -8.33 -24.22
C ALA A 219 6.60 -8.81 -23.39
N GLN A 220 7.30 -7.90 -22.72
CA GLN A 220 8.44 -8.22 -21.88
C GLN A 220 8.02 -8.92 -20.57
N ALA A 221 6.77 -8.69 -20.13
CA ALA A 221 6.24 -9.17 -18.86
C ALA A 221 5.80 -10.64 -18.85
N ILE A 222 5.87 -11.35 -19.98
CA ILE A 222 5.45 -12.76 -20.07
C ILE A 222 6.52 -13.77 -19.61
N ARG A 223 7.71 -13.30 -19.24
CA ARG A 223 8.84 -14.14 -18.81
C ARG A 223 8.88 -14.25 -17.30
N THR A 224 9.49 -15.32 -16.80
CA THR A 224 9.83 -15.40 -15.38
C THR A 224 10.89 -14.35 -15.04
N ILE A 225 10.59 -13.52 -14.06
CA ILE A 225 11.46 -12.46 -13.56
C ILE A 225 11.83 -12.77 -12.11
N THR A 226 13.11 -12.63 -11.78
CA THR A 226 13.61 -12.74 -10.41
C THR A 226 14.45 -11.52 -10.08
N GLY A 227 14.38 -11.04 -8.86
CA GLY A 227 15.16 -9.89 -8.42
C GLY A 227 14.81 -9.48 -7.00
N LYS A 228 15.53 -8.50 -6.46
CA LYS A 228 15.14 -7.87 -5.21
C LYS A 228 14.01 -6.88 -5.48
N LEU A 229 13.00 -6.92 -4.62
CA LEU A 229 11.89 -5.98 -4.67
C LEU A 229 12.27 -4.67 -3.99
N ASP A 230 11.79 -3.56 -4.52
CA ASP A 230 11.98 -2.20 -4.01
C ASP A 230 10.77 -1.34 -4.35
N GLY A 231 10.63 -0.16 -3.80
CA GLY A 231 9.55 0.74 -4.18
C GLY A 231 8.73 1.28 -3.02
N GLY A 232 7.44 1.47 -3.25
CA GLY A 232 6.46 2.08 -2.36
C GLY A 232 5.75 3.26 -3.00
N ASN A 233 5.53 4.33 -2.24
CA ASN A 233 4.87 5.52 -2.73
C ASN A 233 5.73 6.26 -3.76
N LEU A 234 5.18 6.48 -4.97
CA LEU A 234 5.90 7.05 -6.10
C LEU A 234 6.37 8.47 -5.84
N THR A 235 5.52 9.31 -5.24
CA THR A 235 5.87 10.70 -4.90
C THR A 235 7.09 10.75 -3.98
N LEU A 236 7.19 9.86 -2.99
CA LEU A 236 8.34 9.81 -2.06
C LEU A 236 9.61 9.35 -2.79
N ILE A 237 9.52 8.35 -3.66
CA ILE A 237 10.66 7.88 -4.46
C ILE A 237 11.16 8.98 -5.39
N GLN A 238 10.26 9.65 -6.11
CA GLN A 238 10.61 10.76 -7.01
C GLN A 238 11.23 11.94 -6.26
N SER A 239 10.80 12.21 -5.03
CA SER A 239 11.36 13.29 -4.21
C SER A 239 12.85 13.06 -3.86
N LEU A 240 13.35 11.84 -4.00
CA LEU A 240 14.77 11.51 -3.81
C LEU A 240 15.59 11.63 -5.09
N PHE A 241 14.95 11.65 -6.27
CA PHE A 241 15.67 11.71 -7.55
C PHE A 241 16.58 12.93 -7.64
N SER A 242 17.78 12.71 -8.14
CA SER A 242 18.84 13.73 -8.29
C SER A 242 19.29 14.39 -6.97
N THR A 243 18.88 13.86 -5.82
CA THR A 243 19.44 14.24 -4.52
C THR A 243 20.63 13.35 -4.15
N LYS A 244 21.39 13.75 -3.16
CA LYS A 244 22.47 12.91 -2.59
C LYS A 244 21.95 11.65 -1.87
N TYR A 245 20.65 11.53 -1.69
CA TYR A 245 19.98 10.42 -1.03
C TYR A 245 19.27 9.48 -2.02
N GLU A 246 19.44 9.71 -3.31
CA GLU A 246 18.86 8.85 -4.35
C GLU A 246 19.42 7.44 -4.26
N GLY A 247 18.53 6.46 -4.16
CA GLY A 247 18.87 5.04 -4.15
C GLY A 247 19.26 4.50 -5.54
N THR A 248 19.68 3.24 -5.58
CA THR A 248 19.96 2.51 -6.83
C THR A 248 18.78 1.61 -7.16
N TYR A 249 18.08 1.92 -8.24
CA TYR A 249 16.91 1.16 -8.72
C TYR A 249 17.23 0.17 -9.84
N THR A 250 18.49 0.17 -10.31
CA THR A 250 18.95 -0.74 -11.37
C THR A 250 18.79 -2.20 -10.93
N ASP A 251 18.26 -3.02 -11.82
CA ASP A 251 18.00 -4.46 -11.59
C ASP A 251 17.01 -4.79 -10.46
N LYS A 252 16.31 -3.82 -9.90
CA LYS A 252 15.26 -4.05 -8.91
C LYS A 252 13.91 -4.32 -9.60
N ILE A 253 13.07 -5.11 -8.95
CA ILE A 253 11.64 -5.16 -9.27
C ILE A 253 10.99 -4.04 -8.46
N MET A 254 10.51 -3.00 -9.13
CA MET A 254 9.88 -1.86 -8.47
C MET A 254 8.40 -2.13 -8.26
N MET A 255 7.90 -1.96 -7.04
CA MET A 255 6.48 -1.88 -6.76
C MET A 255 6.12 -0.41 -6.47
N LEU A 256 5.16 0.13 -7.21
CA LEU A 256 4.82 1.56 -7.16
C LEU A 256 3.33 1.76 -6.96
N GLU A 257 2.98 2.60 -6.00
CA GLU A 257 1.62 3.05 -5.73
C GLU A 257 1.64 4.54 -5.37
N ASP A 258 0.50 5.19 -5.39
CA ASP A 258 0.38 6.57 -4.88
C ASP A 258 -1.07 6.90 -4.52
N THR A 259 -1.25 8.02 -3.81
CA THR A 259 -2.56 8.57 -3.48
C THR A 259 -2.56 10.08 -3.61
N GLY A 260 -3.74 10.64 -3.89
CA GLY A 260 -3.90 12.10 -4.02
C GLY A 260 -3.30 12.70 -5.29
N VAL A 261 -2.81 11.87 -6.22
CA VAL A 261 -2.33 12.30 -7.54
C VAL A 261 -3.46 12.18 -8.57
N THR A 262 -3.59 13.15 -9.46
CA THR A 262 -4.49 13.03 -10.61
C THR A 262 -3.86 12.18 -11.71
N ALA A 263 -4.65 11.62 -12.63
CA ALA A 263 -4.14 10.85 -13.76
C ALA A 263 -3.12 11.64 -14.61
N ARG A 264 -3.29 12.97 -14.75
CA ARG A 264 -2.32 13.84 -15.44
C ARG A 264 -1.01 14.02 -14.66
N GLN A 265 -1.07 14.01 -13.33
CA GLN A 265 0.13 14.04 -12.49
C GLN A 265 0.86 12.71 -12.58
N LEU A 266 0.12 11.60 -12.59
CA LEU A 266 0.68 10.27 -12.79
C LEU A 266 1.38 10.18 -14.16
N ASP A 267 0.75 10.60 -15.27
CA ASP A 267 1.39 10.59 -16.61
C ASP A 267 2.71 11.39 -16.59
N ARG A 268 2.72 12.58 -15.99
CA ARG A 268 3.94 13.38 -15.85
C ARG A 268 5.01 12.68 -15.01
N ALA A 269 4.61 12.03 -13.91
CA ALA A 269 5.52 11.28 -13.02
C ALA A 269 6.15 10.10 -13.77
N LEU A 270 5.36 9.36 -14.54
CA LEU A 270 5.84 8.24 -15.36
C LEU A 270 6.76 8.71 -16.49
N ARG A 271 6.53 9.91 -17.05
CA ARG A 271 7.48 10.53 -18.02
C ARG A 271 8.83 10.84 -17.37
N GLN A 272 8.84 11.34 -16.13
CA GLN A 272 10.10 11.56 -15.41
C GLN A 272 10.87 10.25 -15.21
N ILE A 273 10.18 9.15 -14.85
CA ILE A 273 10.77 7.82 -14.74
C ILE A 273 11.35 7.37 -16.08
N GLU A 274 10.58 7.49 -17.16
CA GLU A 274 10.98 7.11 -18.52
C GLU A 274 12.25 7.86 -18.99
N TYR A 275 12.36 9.14 -18.65
CA TYR A 275 13.50 9.97 -19.03
C TYR A 275 14.68 9.92 -18.06
N SER A 276 14.51 9.27 -16.91
CA SER A 276 15.57 9.17 -15.92
C SER A 276 16.72 8.28 -16.42
N MET A 277 17.93 8.82 -16.37
CA MET A 277 19.15 8.06 -16.73
C MET A 277 19.61 7.08 -15.66
N LYS A 278 18.99 7.11 -14.47
CA LYS A 278 19.36 6.26 -13.33
C LYS A 278 18.29 5.24 -12.97
N PHE A 279 17.08 5.40 -13.48
CA PHE A 279 15.97 4.50 -13.18
C PHE A 279 15.85 3.42 -14.27
N HIS A 280 16.58 2.32 -14.07
CA HIS A 280 16.60 1.18 -14.99
C HIS A 280 16.18 -0.09 -14.25
N PRO A 281 14.90 -0.23 -13.89
CA PRO A 281 14.42 -1.37 -13.13
C PRO A 281 14.44 -2.64 -13.99
N ARG A 282 14.51 -3.79 -13.32
CA ARG A 282 14.31 -5.10 -13.96
C ARG A 282 12.85 -5.31 -14.37
N ALA A 283 11.92 -4.77 -13.59
CA ALA A 283 10.48 -4.78 -13.84
C ALA A 283 9.79 -3.72 -12.96
N ILE A 284 8.55 -3.34 -13.32
CA ILE A 284 7.68 -2.53 -12.48
C ILE A 284 6.35 -3.25 -12.27
N ILE A 285 5.85 -3.24 -11.03
CA ILE A 285 4.48 -3.62 -10.67
C ILE A 285 3.77 -2.35 -10.21
N PHE A 286 2.73 -1.94 -10.91
CA PHE A 286 1.88 -0.83 -10.51
C PHE A 286 0.72 -1.30 -9.64
N GLY A 287 0.55 -0.69 -8.49
CA GLY A 287 -0.58 -0.81 -7.59
C GLY A 287 -1.67 0.22 -7.85
N GLN A 288 -2.29 0.68 -6.79
CA GLN A 288 -3.36 1.68 -6.87
C GLN A 288 -2.79 3.10 -6.98
N PHE A 289 -3.45 3.91 -7.81
CA PHE A 289 -3.19 5.34 -8.00
C PHE A 289 -4.48 6.16 -7.97
N TYR A 290 -5.61 5.51 -8.10
CA TYR A 290 -6.92 6.16 -8.10
C TYR A 290 -7.44 6.38 -6.66
N PRO A 291 -8.28 7.41 -6.43
CA PRO A 291 -8.93 7.63 -5.14
C PRO A 291 -9.80 6.44 -4.71
N GLN A 292 -9.96 6.21 -3.41
CA GLN A 292 -10.79 5.10 -2.91
C GLN A 292 -12.25 5.15 -3.39
N ASN A 293 -12.79 6.37 -3.58
CA ASN A 293 -14.15 6.59 -4.08
C ASN A 293 -14.23 6.77 -5.61
N ALA A 294 -13.16 6.45 -6.34
CA ALA A 294 -13.14 6.53 -7.80
C ALA A 294 -14.19 5.59 -8.41
N ASP A 295 -14.94 6.08 -9.37
CA ASP A 295 -15.80 5.24 -10.20
C ASP A 295 -14.97 4.45 -11.24
N GLU A 296 -15.63 3.54 -11.97
CA GLU A 296 -14.94 2.69 -12.96
C GLU A 296 -14.35 3.49 -14.13
N ALA A 297 -14.96 4.63 -14.49
CA ALA A 297 -14.43 5.50 -15.56
C ALA A 297 -13.14 6.19 -15.09
N GLU A 298 -13.10 6.66 -13.85
CA GLU A 298 -11.91 7.25 -13.26
C GLU A 298 -10.81 6.21 -13.07
N LYS A 299 -11.10 5.02 -12.54
CA LYS A 299 -10.13 3.91 -12.44
C LYS A 299 -9.54 3.54 -13.80
N SER A 300 -10.39 3.49 -14.84
CA SER A 300 -9.97 3.21 -16.21
C SER A 300 -8.97 4.24 -16.74
N LEU A 301 -9.15 5.52 -16.40
CA LEU A 301 -8.24 6.59 -16.81
C LEU A 301 -6.83 6.41 -16.27
N TYR A 302 -6.69 6.06 -14.98
CA TYR A 302 -5.37 5.74 -14.39
C TYR A 302 -4.76 4.49 -15.03
N ARG A 303 -5.59 3.49 -15.29
CA ARG A 303 -5.17 2.27 -15.96
C ARG A 303 -4.64 2.55 -17.38
N GLU A 304 -5.29 3.42 -18.15
CA GLU A 304 -4.86 3.84 -19.47
C GLU A 304 -3.50 4.54 -19.43
N VAL A 305 -3.26 5.43 -18.48
CA VAL A 305 -1.96 6.10 -18.30
C VAL A 305 -0.85 5.07 -18.03
N ILE A 306 -1.09 4.09 -17.18
CA ILE A 306 -0.15 3.01 -16.89
C ILE A 306 0.09 2.13 -18.13
N GLN A 307 -0.96 1.81 -18.89
CA GLN A 307 -0.87 1.03 -20.12
C GLN A 307 -0.03 1.74 -21.18
N HIS A 308 -0.26 3.04 -21.40
CA HIS A 308 0.55 3.86 -22.33
C HIS A 308 2.03 3.93 -21.92
N PHE A 309 2.30 3.97 -20.61
CA PHE A 309 3.69 3.87 -20.14
C PHE A 309 4.29 2.51 -20.46
N ALA A 310 3.57 1.41 -20.19
CA ALA A 310 4.04 0.04 -20.43
C ALA A 310 4.38 -0.22 -21.90
N GLU A 311 3.69 0.43 -22.83
CA GLU A 311 3.91 0.32 -24.29
C GLU A 311 5.20 1.01 -24.77
N ARG A 312 5.71 1.98 -24.01
CA ARG A 312 6.89 2.78 -24.39
C ARG A 312 8.20 2.26 -23.80
N VAL A 313 8.14 1.48 -22.72
CA VAL A 313 9.35 1.01 -22.05
C VAL A 313 9.75 -0.39 -22.54
N ASN A 314 11.02 -0.73 -22.40
CA ASN A 314 11.59 -1.99 -22.89
C ASN A 314 11.84 -3.04 -21.79
N TYR A 315 11.29 -2.83 -20.59
CA TYR A 315 11.32 -3.76 -19.47
C TYR A 315 9.92 -4.21 -19.06
N PRO A 316 9.78 -5.34 -18.35
CA PRO A 316 8.50 -5.88 -17.89
C PRO A 316 7.71 -4.89 -17.05
N VAL A 317 6.43 -4.72 -17.38
CA VAL A 317 5.48 -3.91 -16.61
C VAL A 317 4.25 -4.74 -16.29
N TYR A 318 3.85 -4.69 -15.02
CA TYR A 318 2.72 -5.41 -14.48
C TYR A 318 1.74 -4.47 -13.79
N TYR A 319 0.50 -4.92 -13.65
CA TYR A 319 -0.54 -4.25 -12.88
C TYR A 319 -1.10 -5.20 -11.82
N TYR A 320 -1.18 -4.71 -10.58
CA TYR A 320 -1.72 -5.47 -9.46
C TYR A 320 -2.35 -4.51 -8.44
N PRO A 321 -3.64 -4.16 -8.56
CA PRO A 321 -4.28 -3.13 -7.74
C PRO A 321 -4.60 -3.54 -6.31
N GLU A 322 -4.04 -4.67 -5.83
CA GLU A 322 -4.26 -5.18 -4.48
C GLU A 322 -3.31 -4.56 -3.44
N PHE A 323 -2.58 -3.50 -3.77
CA PHE A 323 -1.74 -2.74 -2.84
C PHE A 323 -1.77 -1.25 -3.11
N GLY A 324 -1.53 -0.46 -2.07
CA GLY A 324 -1.59 0.98 -2.08
C GLY A 324 -2.61 1.53 -1.07
N HIS A 325 -3.22 2.68 -1.40
CA HIS A 325 -4.14 3.37 -0.48
C HIS A 325 -5.62 3.01 -0.69
N GLY A 326 -5.93 1.85 -1.26
CA GLY A 326 -7.29 1.37 -1.46
C GLY A 326 -7.85 0.59 -0.27
N GLU A 327 -8.91 -0.19 -0.54
CA GLU A 327 -9.52 -1.07 0.47
C GLU A 327 -8.57 -2.21 0.87
N THR A 328 -7.80 -2.71 -0.09
CA THR A 328 -6.79 -3.75 0.12
C THR A 328 -5.40 -3.15 -0.01
N ASN A 329 -4.50 -3.49 0.90
CA ASN A 329 -3.10 -3.14 0.82
C ASN A 329 -2.23 -4.34 1.23
N ARG A 330 -2.01 -5.25 0.29
CA ARG A 330 -1.19 -6.44 0.50
C ARG A 330 0.28 -6.08 0.69
N PRO A 331 0.98 -6.67 1.65
CA PRO A 331 2.36 -6.34 1.96
C PRO A 331 3.34 -6.92 0.95
N PHE A 332 4.50 -6.26 0.82
CA PHE A 332 5.66 -6.73 0.07
C PHE A 332 6.92 -6.62 0.92
N LEU A 333 7.83 -7.58 0.74
CA LEU A 333 9.14 -7.57 1.39
C LEU A 333 10.15 -6.82 0.50
N LEU A 334 10.52 -5.60 0.93
CA LEU A 334 11.45 -4.74 0.20
C LEU A 334 12.90 -5.13 0.49
N ASN A 335 13.81 -4.87 -0.45
CA ASN A 335 15.20 -5.34 -0.47
C ASN A 335 15.33 -6.85 -0.26
N HIS A 336 14.29 -7.61 -0.60
CA HIS A 336 14.20 -9.06 -0.49
C HIS A 336 13.89 -9.71 -1.83
N HIS A 337 14.39 -10.93 -2.05
CA HIS A 337 14.21 -11.62 -3.32
C HIS A 337 12.73 -11.95 -3.59
N ALA A 338 12.32 -11.70 -4.83
CA ALA A 338 11.02 -12.05 -5.36
C ALA A 338 11.17 -12.80 -6.68
N SER A 339 10.19 -13.64 -7.00
CA SER A 339 10.02 -14.23 -8.32
C SER A 339 8.62 -13.93 -8.84
N ILE A 340 8.52 -13.49 -10.10
CA ILE A 340 7.26 -13.34 -10.84
C ILE A 340 7.24 -14.43 -11.91
N ILE A 341 6.24 -15.31 -11.84
CA ILE A 341 6.10 -16.46 -12.74
C ILE A 341 4.76 -16.33 -13.45
N CYS A 342 4.77 -16.27 -14.77
CA CYS A 342 3.57 -16.11 -15.60
C CYS A 342 3.09 -17.42 -16.19
N SER A 343 1.78 -17.64 -16.12
CA SER A 343 1.13 -18.78 -16.77
C SER A 343 0.91 -18.50 -18.25
N SER A 344 1.38 -19.39 -19.12
CA SER A 344 1.12 -19.29 -20.56
C SER A 344 -0.36 -19.50 -20.91
N VAL A 345 -1.12 -20.15 -20.04
CA VAL A 345 -2.55 -20.49 -20.26
C VAL A 345 -3.45 -19.35 -19.76
N GLN A 346 -3.23 -18.89 -18.53
CA GLN A 346 -4.11 -17.89 -17.88
C GLN A 346 -3.73 -16.45 -18.22
N ARG A 347 -2.56 -16.21 -18.81
CA ARG A 347 -1.99 -14.86 -19.06
C ARG A 347 -1.91 -13.98 -17.80
N LEU A 348 -1.84 -14.58 -16.62
CA LEU A 348 -1.67 -13.93 -15.32
C LEU A 348 -0.41 -14.48 -14.66
N CYS A 349 0.18 -13.68 -13.82
CA CYS A 349 1.41 -14.01 -13.13
C CYS A 349 1.19 -14.16 -11.62
N THR A 350 2.12 -14.85 -10.98
CA THR A 350 2.17 -15.03 -9.53
C THR A 350 3.49 -14.51 -9.01
N LEU A 351 3.45 -13.65 -8.00
CA LEU A 351 4.62 -13.17 -7.27
C LEU A 351 4.82 -14.01 -6.01
N LYS A 352 6.07 -14.42 -5.76
CA LYS A 352 6.45 -15.17 -4.56
C LYS A 352 7.67 -14.54 -3.88
N GLN A 353 7.62 -14.45 -2.55
CA GLN A 353 8.76 -14.11 -1.70
C GLN A 353 8.80 -15.05 -0.50
N GLN A 354 9.97 -15.50 -0.11
CA GLN A 354 10.15 -16.26 1.13
C GLN A 354 10.00 -15.32 2.34
N PRO A 355 9.58 -15.80 3.53
CA PRO A 355 9.51 -14.97 4.71
C PRO A 355 10.90 -14.42 5.10
N LEU A 356 10.90 -13.28 5.81
CA LEU A 356 12.12 -12.73 6.38
C LEU A 356 12.61 -13.66 7.51
N LYS A 357 13.84 -14.12 7.39
CA LYS A 357 14.45 -14.91 8.48
C LYS A 357 14.81 -13.95 9.62
N THR A 358 14.18 -14.12 10.77
CA THR A 358 14.64 -13.56 12.04
C THR A 358 15.86 -14.36 12.50
N LYS A 359 17.06 -13.77 12.41
CA LYS A 359 18.28 -14.35 12.96
C LYS A 359 18.41 -14.03 14.44
#